data_dbbd60c3c038fc2438ad93c36f3349be
#
_entry.id   dbbd60c3c038fc2438ad93c36f3349be
#
_cell.length_a   1.000
_cell.length_b   1.000
_cell.length_c   1.000
_cell.angle_alpha   90.00
_cell.angle_beta   90.00
_cell.angle_gamma   90.00
#
_symmetry.space_group_name_H-M   'P 1'
#
loop_
_entity.id
_entity.type
_entity.pdbx_description
1 polymer ?
#
loop_
_entity_poly.entity_id
_entity_poly.type
_entity_poly.pdbx_seq_one_letter_code
_entity_poly.pdbx_strand_id
1 'polypeptide(L)'
;MAGPGARRGPPAGRRAGHRRTEGQGARLRPEHSATGRHRLASAATFRGSDKRGGANGARIRLAPQKDWAVNQPAQLAQVLQTLAAIQQDFNASAAGGKQISLADLIVLAGGAAIEAAAKQAGQQVTVPFAPGRTDATQEQTDVASFAVLEPRADGFRNYVQPGLESAAAELLIDKAQLLTLSAPEMTVLIGGLRVLGANAGQAQHGVFTQRPGTLSNDFFVNLLDMATKWQKSATDGVLEGHDRASGALKWTATTVDLVFGSNSQLRALAEVYACSDAQPKFVNDFVAAWSKVMNLDRFDLA
;
A
#
# COMPACT_ATOMS: atom_id res chain seq x y z
N MET A 1 -37.20 -37.04 20.20
CA MET A 1 -35.74 -36.97 20.30
C MET A 1 -35.22 -36.54 18.91
N ALA A 2 -34.81 -35.30 18.77
CA ALA A 2 -34.29 -34.77 17.52
C ALA A 2 -32.75 -34.81 17.60
N GLY A 3 -32.11 -35.47 16.62
CA GLY A 3 -30.65 -35.55 16.50
C GLY A 3 -30.05 -34.25 16.01
N PRO A 4 -28.76 -33.93 16.32
CA PRO A 4 -28.12 -32.68 16.00
C PRO A 4 -27.78 -32.58 14.52
N GLY A 5 -28.20 -31.46 13.89
CA GLY A 5 -27.91 -31.15 12.50
C GLY A 5 -26.43 -30.94 12.25
N ALA A 6 -25.91 -31.61 11.26
CA ALA A 6 -24.54 -31.48 10.77
C ALA A 6 -24.31 -30.07 10.19
N ARG A 7 -23.37 -29.34 10.75
CA ARG A 7 -22.86 -28.08 10.21
C ARG A 7 -22.15 -28.37 8.89
N ARG A 8 -22.68 -27.87 7.79
CA ARG A 8 -22.00 -27.91 6.48
C ARG A 8 -20.82 -26.92 6.51
N GLY A 9 -19.60 -27.45 6.40
CA GLY A 9 -18.40 -26.66 6.19
C GLY A 9 -18.44 -25.96 4.80
N PRO A 10 -17.71 -24.85 4.60
CA PRO A 10 -17.69 -24.15 3.33
C PRO A 10 -17.11 -25.04 2.21
N PRO A 11 -17.60 -24.93 0.97
CA PRO A 11 -17.20 -25.82 -0.11
C PRO A 11 -15.73 -25.63 -0.49
N ALA A 12 -14.97 -26.73 -0.52
CA ALA A 12 -13.52 -26.82 -0.80
C ALA A 12 -13.10 -26.29 -2.21
N GLY A 13 -14.04 -25.92 -3.07
CA GLY A 13 -13.77 -25.51 -4.45
C GLY A 13 -13.17 -24.12 -4.68
N ARG A 14 -13.21 -23.22 -3.68
CA ARG A 14 -12.72 -21.82 -3.85
C ARG A 14 -11.19 -21.69 -3.85
N ARG A 15 -10.45 -22.59 -3.17
CA ARG A 15 -8.99 -22.51 -3.04
C ARG A 15 -8.21 -22.72 -4.35
N ALA A 16 -8.69 -23.56 -5.26
CA ALA A 16 -8.00 -23.86 -6.51
C ALA A 16 -8.00 -22.69 -7.51
N GLY A 17 -9.08 -21.89 -7.55
CA GLY A 17 -9.16 -20.71 -8.44
C GLY A 17 -8.20 -19.60 -8.00
N HIS A 18 -8.02 -19.39 -6.69
CA HIS A 18 -7.14 -18.36 -6.16
C HIS A 18 -5.66 -18.61 -6.47
N ARG A 19 -5.17 -19.86 -6.33
CA ARG A 19 -3.77 -20.20 -6.64
C ARG A 19 -3.40 -19.92 -8.10
N ARG A 20 -4.32 -20.10 -9.04
CA ARG A 20 -4.06 -19.85 -10.46
C ARG A 20 -3.95 -18.36 -10.77
N THR A 21 -4.76 -17.53 -10.13
CA THR A 21 -4.70 -16.06 -10.27
C THR A 21 -3.46 -15.48 -9.59
N GLU A 22 -3.06 -16.03 -8.44
CA GLU A 22 -1.81 -15.68 -7.75
C GLU A 22 -0.59 -15.96 -8.64
N GLY A 23 -0.53 -17.12 -9.29
CA GLY A 23 0.56 -17.47 -10.22
C GLY A 23 0.61 -16.58 -11.45
N GLN A 24 -0.52 -16.07 -11.93
CA GLN A 24 -0.59 -15.10 -13.03
C GLN A 24 -0.18 -13.70 -12.55
N GLY A 25 -0.60 -13.29 -11.35
CA GLY A 25 -0.16 -12.04 -10.74
C GLY A 25 1.36 -11.95 -10.55
N ALA A 26 2.00 -13.08 -10.20
CA ALA A 26 3.47 -13.18 -10.04
C ALA A 26 4.25 -13.06 -11.37
N ARG A 27 3.59 -13.23 -12.52
CA ARG A 27 4.22 -13.03 -13.84
C ARG A 27 4.32 -11.55 -14.24
N LEU A 28 3.72 -10.63 -13.48
CA LEU A 28 3.84 -9.18 -13.66
C LEU A 28 5.22 -8.66 -13.22
N ARG A 29 6.30 -9.16 -13.82
CA ARG A 29 7.65 -8.62 -13.66
C ARG A 29 7.93 -7.66 -14.83
N PRO A 30 8.52 -6.49 -14.58
CA PRO A 30 9.40 -6.01 -13.51
C PRO A 30 8.88 -4.82 -12.68
N GLU A 31 7.59 -4.58 -12.55
CA GLU A 31 7.03 -3.36 -11.97
C GLU A 31 6.35 -3.55 -10.60
N HIS A 32 6.97 -4.34 -9.70
CA HIS A 32 6.38 -4.60 -8.39
C HIS A 32 6.06 -3.32 -7.60
N SER A 33 6.89 -2.29 -7.70
CA SER A 33 6.67 -1.02 -7.01
C SER A 33 5.49 -0.22 -7.60
N ALA A 34 5.40 -0.14 -8.93
CA ALA A 34 4.31 0.55 -9.61
C ALA A 34 2.95 -0.10 -9.30
N THR A 35 2.93 -1.42 -9.35
CA THR A 35 1.74 -2.21 -9.07
C THR A 35 1.28 -2.07 -7.61
N GLY A 36 2.20 -2.03 -6.64
CA GLY A 36 1.90 -1.81 -5.23
C GLY A 36 1.30 -0.43 -4.96
N ARG A 37 1.82 0.63 -5.58
CA ARG A 37 1.32 2.02 -5.42
C ARG A 37 -0.14 2.19 -5.81
N HIS A 38 -0.52 1.71 -7.00
CA HIS A 38 -1.87 1.90 -7.52
C HIS A 38 -2.91 1.08 -6.75
N ARG A 39 -2.49 -0.01 -6.12
CA ARG A 39 -3.36 -0.85 -5.29
C ARG A 39 -3.64 -0.20 -3.96
N LEU A 40 -2.61 0.34 -3.30
CA LEU A 40 -2.81 1.17 -2.12
C LEU A 40 -3.67 2.39 -2.47
N ALA A 41 -3.43 3.04 -3.64
CA ALA A 41 -4.20 4.18 -4.11
C ALA A 41 -5.70 3.89 -4.20
N SER A 42 -6.10 2.69 -4.62
CA SER A 42 -7.51 2.29 -4.65
C SER A 42 -8.10 2.21 -3.25
N ALA A 43 -7.48 1.44 -2.35
CA ALA A 43 -7.99 1.20 -1.01
C ALA A 43 -7.85 2.41 -0.07
N ALA A 44 -6.76 3.16 -0.19
CA ALA A 44 -6.46 4.30 0.68
C ALA A 44 -7.36 5.53 0.46
N THR A 45 -8.29 5.49 -0.49
CA THR A 45 -9.35 6.51 -0.60
C THR A 45 -10.43 6.36 0.47
N PHE A 46 -10.48 5.24 1.18
CA PHE A 46 -11.47 5.00 2.22
C PHE A 46 -11.40 6.03 3.35
N ARG A 47 -12.57 6.45 3.82
CA ARG A 47 -12.74 7.35 4.95
C ARG A 47 -13.62 6.69 6.01
N GLY A 48 -13.02 6.38 7.16
CA GLY A 48 -13.72 5.79 8.30
C GLY A 48 -14.85 6.67 8.87
N SER A 49 -14.78 7.99 8.64
CA SER A 49 -15.76 8.97 9.12
C SER A 49 -17.11 8.90 8.40
N ASP A 50 -17.11 8.67 7.08
CA ASP A 50 -18.33 8.72 6.26
C ASP A 50 -18.47 7.48 5.33
N LYS A 51 -17.57 6.51 5.47
CA LYS A 51 -17.57 5.22 4.76
C LYS A 51 -17.49 5.33 3.23
N ARG A 52 -16.99 6.45 2.70
CA ARG A 52 -16.74 6.63 1.27
C ARG A 52 -15.36 6.15 0.86
N GLY A 53 -15.20 5.85 -0.42
CA GLY A 53 -13.93 5.35 -0.97
C GLY A 53 -13.72 3.86 -0.75
N GLY A 54 -12.48 3.41 -0.89
CA GLY A 54 -12.09 2.00 -0.76
C GLY A 54 -11.85 1.29 -2.10
N ALA A 55 -11.48 0.03 -2.02
CA ALA A 55 -11.09 -0.78 -3.19
C ALA A 55 -12.31 -1.32 -3.97
N ASN A 56 -13.47 -1.46 -3.30
CA ASN A 56 -14.67 -2.00 -3.92
C ASN A 56 -15.18 -1.07 -5.03
N GLY A 57 -15.62 -1.67 -6.13
CA GLY A 57 -16.02 -0.94 -7.34
C GLY A 57 -14.89 -0.69 -8.32
N ALA A 58 -13.64 -0.93 -7.97
CA ALA A 58 -12.46 -0.60 -8.79
C ALA A 58 -12.52 0.85 -9.32
N ARG A 59 -13.03 1.80 -8.51
CA ARG A 59 -13.29 3.18 -8.96
C ARG A 59 -12.05 3.97 -9.33
N ILE A 60 -10.87 3.45 -8.98
CA ILE A 60 -9.60 4.01 -9.44
C ILE A 60 -9.46 4.08 -10.98
N ARG A 61 -10.24 3.27 -11.73
CA ARG A 61 -10.30 3.29 -13.20
C ARG A 61 -11.33 4.28 -13.76
N LEU A 62 -12.15 4.88 -12.90
CA LEU A 62 -13.26 5.76 -13.25
C LEU A 62 -12.95 7.22 -12.87
N ALA A 63 -13.64 8.16 -13.52
CA ALA A 63 -13.60 9.54 -13.09
C ALA A 63 -14.27 9.68 -11.70
N PRO A 64 -13.72 10.53 -10.80
CA PRO A 64 -12.58 11.42 -11.01
C PRO A 64 -11.22 10.78 -10.67
N GLN A 65 -11.20 9.60 -10.02
CA GLN A 65 -9.97 9.02 -9.43
C GLN A 65 -8.87 8.70 -10.46
N LYS A 66 -9.25 8.25 -11.66
CA LYS A 66 -8.28 7.91 -12.71
C LYS A 66 -7.44 9.09 -13.16
N ASP A 67 -7.95 10.31 -12.99
CA ASP A 67 -7.36 11.56 -13.48
C ASP A 67 -6.58 12.31 -12.38
N TRP A 68 -6.62 11.86 -11.12
CA TRP A 68 -5.89 12.51 -10.03
C TRP A 68 -4.38 12.41 -10.24
N ALA A 69 -3.69 13.55 -10.09
CA ALA A 69 -2.24 13.64 -10.29
C ALA A 69 -1.44 12.62 -9.43
N VAL A 70 -1.86 12.42 -8.18
CA VAL A 70 -1.26 11.45 -7.25
C VAL A 70 -1.33 10.01 -7.76
N ASN A 71 -2.26 9.69 -8.63
CA ASN A 71 -2.42 8.37 -9.23
C ASN A 71 -1.60 8.15 -10.50
N GLN A 72 -0.92 9.20 -11.00
CA GLN A 72 -0.10 9.14 -12.21
C GLN A 72 -0.87 8.51 -13.38
N PRO A 73 -1.83 9.23 -14.00
CA PRO A 73 -2.83 8.69 -14.93
C PRO A 73 -2.27 7.79 -16.05
N ALA A 74 -1.14 8.19 -16.65
CA ALA A 74 -0.52 7.42 -17.73
C ALA A 74 -0.02 6.04 -17.26
N GLN A 75 0.64 5.98 -16.08
CA GLN A 75 1.13 4.73 -15.50
C GLN A 75 -0.04 3.88 -14.99
N LEU A 76 -1.03 4.51 -14.35
CA LEU A 76 -2.24 3.84 -13.90
C LEU A 76 -2.95 3.14 -15.06
N ALA A 77 -3.10 3.82 -16.22
CA ALA A 77 -3.74 3.24 -17.41
C ALA A 77 -3.03 1.96 -17.88
N GLN A 78 -1.69 1.93 -17.90
CA GLN A 78 -0.91 0.75 -18.27
C GLN A 78 -1.14 -0.42 -17.30
N VAL A 79 -1.12 -0.15 -15.99
CA VAL A 79 -1.37 -1.16 -14.95
C VAL A 79 -2.80 -1.71 -15.08
N LEU A 80 -3.79 -0.85 -15.26
CA LEU A 80 -5.19 -1.25 -15.41
C LEU A 80 -5.42 -2.08 -16.68
N GLN A 81 -4.78 -1.72 -17.80
CA GLN A 81 -4.85 -2.50 -19.03
C GLN A 81 -4.31 -3.92 -18.83
N THR A 82 -3.17 -4.05 -18.16
CA THR A 82 -2.58 -5.35 -17.84
C THR A 82 -3.51 -6.19 -16.94
N LEU A 83 -4.07 -5.57 -15.91
CA LEU A 83 -4.99 -6.27 -14.99
C LEU A 83 -6.30 -6.67 -15.69
N ALA A 84 -6.83 -5.82 -16.58
CA ALA A 84 -8.03 -6.13 -17.36
C ALA A 84 -7.81 -7.33 -18.30
N ALA A 85 -6.65 -7.42 -18.95
CA ALA A 85 -6.30 -8.58 -19.77
C ALA A 85 -6.25 -9.87 -18.93
N ILE A 86 -5.60 -9.84 -17.73
CA ILE A 86 -5.55 -10.99 -16.82
C ILE A 86 -6.96 -11.38 -16.34
N GLN A 87 -7.82 -10.40 -16.03
CA GLN A 87 -9.21 -10.63 -15.64
C GLN A 87 -9.97 -11.35 -16.76
N GLN A 88 -9.84 -10.87 -17.99
CA GLN A 88 -10.48 -11.41 -19.18
C GLN A 88 -10.08 -12.88 -19.44
N ASP A 89 -8.77 -13.14 -19.43
CA ASP A 89 -8.22 -14.49 -19.62
C ASP A 89 -8.68 -15.45 -18.52
N PHE A 90 -8.67 -15.01 -17.27
CA PHE A 90 -9.15 -15.82 -16.16
C PHE A 90 -10.65 -16.12 -16.28
N ASN A 91 -11.47 -15.09 -16.51
CA ASN A 91 -12.93 -15.25 -16.59
C ASN A 91 -13.38 -16.08 -17.79
N ALA A 92 -12.62 -16.06 -18.91
CA ALA A 92 -12.87 -16.89 -20.08
C ALA A 92 -12.45 -18.36 -19.89
N SER A 93 -11.41 -18.62 -19.08
CA SER A 93 -10.80 -19.96 -18.95
C SER A 93 -11.15 -20.68 -17.65
N ALA A 94 -11.76 -20.03 -16.67
CA ALA A 94 -12.04 -20.61 -15.37
C ALA A 94 -13.19 -21.63 -15.42
N ALA A 95 -12.92 -22.85 -14.96
CA ALA A 95 -13.93 -23.90 -14.89
C ALA A 95 -15.03 -23.58 -13.86
N GLY A 96 -16.26 -24.03 -14.14
CA GLY A 96 -17.38 -23.91 -13.23
C GLY A 96 -17.96 -22.49 -13.10
N GLY A 97 -17.82 -21.66 -14.13
CA GLY A 97 -18.38 -20.30 -14.17
C GLY A 97 -17.78 -19.34 -13.14
N LYS A 98 -16.58 -19.65 -12.62
CA LYS A 98 -15.89 -18.77 -11.68
C LYS A 98 -15.45 -17.50 -12.38
N GLN A 99 -15.65 -16.36 -11.72
CA GLN A 99 -15.24 -15.05 -12.19
C GLN A 99 -14.51 -14.29 -11.09
N ILE A 100 -13.66 -13.35 -11.48
CA ILE A 100 -13.03 -12.39 -10.61
C ILE A 100 -13.36 -10.97 -11.08
N SER A 101 -13.74 -10.08 -10.16
CA SER A 101 -13.89 -8.66 -10.45
C SER A 101 -12.51 -8.01 -10.60
N LEU A 102 -12.43 -6.87 -11.27
CA LEU A 102 -11.19 -6.09 -11.33
C LEU A 102 -10.81 -5.56 -9.94
N ALA A 103 -11.80 -5.20 -9.13
CA ALA A 103 -11.59 -4.79 -7.74
C ALA A 103 -10.89 -5.87 -6.91
N ASP A 104 -11.36 -7.11 -6.99
CA ASP A 104 -10.71 -8.25 -6.32
C ASP A 104 -9.33 -8.54 -6.91
N LEU A 105 -9.19 -8.46 -8.23
CA LEU A 105 -7.89 -8.67 -8.88
C LEU A 105 -6.85 -7.62 -8.48
N ILE A 106 -7.25 -6.36 -8.34
CA ILE A 106 -6.37 -5.28 -7.83
C ILE A 106 -5.85 -5.64 -6.44
N VAL A 107 -6.70 -6.06 -5.53
CA VAL A 107 -6.31 -6.40 -4.15
C VAL A 107 -5.45 -7.66 -4.12
N LEU A 108 -5.87 -8.73 -4.79
CA LEU A 108 -5.15 -10.01 -4.86
C LEU A 108 -3.73 -9.82 -5.41
N ALA A 109 -3.62 -9.11 -6.52
CA ALA A 109 -2.33 -8.84 -7.11
C ALA A 109 -1.46 -7.92 -6.23
N GLY A 110 -2.06 -7.09 -5.34
CA GLY A 110 -1.36 -6.35 -4.26
C GLY A 110 -0.72 -7.29 -3.26
N GLY A 111 -1.50 -8.24 -2.76
CA GLY A 111 -1.02 -9.28 -1.85
C GLY A 111 0.15 -10.07 -2.46
N ALA A 112 0.00 -10.55 -3.69
CA ALA A 112 1.06 -11.28 -4.38
C ALA A 112 2.36 -10.49 -4.54
N ALA A 113 2.28 -9.18 -4.78
CA ALA A 113 3.47 -8.32 -4.84
C ALA A 113 4.16 -8.19 -3.47
N ILE A 114 3.39 -8.07 -2.38
CA ILE A 114 3.91 -8.04 -1.01
C ILE A 114 4.57 -9.37 -0.65
N GLU A 115 3.95 -10.51 -0.98
CA GLU A 115 4.53 -11.84 -0.77
C GLU A 115 5.86 -12.00 -1.51
N ALA A 116 5.93 -11.55 -2.76
CA ALA A 116 7.16 -11.58 -3.55
C ALA A 116 8.26 -10.70 -2.94
N ALA A 117 7.93 -9.50 -2.46
CA ALA A 117 8.87 -8.59 -1.82
C ALA A 117 9.35 -9.11 -0.45
N ALA A 118 8.47 -9.75 0.34
CA ALA A 118 8.83 -10.40 1.59
C ALA A 118 9.76 -11.59 1.34
N LYS A 119 9.50 -12.39 0.30
CA LYS A 119 10.37 -13.50 -0.11
C LYS A 119 11.77 -13.02 -0.48
N GLN A 120 11.90 -11.85 -1.14
CA GLN A 120 13.21 -11.24 -1.42
C GLN A 120 13.94 -10.83 -0.14
N ALA A 121 13.21 -10.51 0.93
CA ALA A 121 13.76 -10.25 2.25
C ALA A 121 14.04 -11.52 3.08
N GLY A 122 13.89 -12.71 2.49
CA GLY A 122 14.07 -13.98 3.17
C GLY A 122 12.90 -14.40 4.08
N GLN A 123 11.74 -13.72 3.95
CA GLN A 123 10.54 -14.00 4.74
C GLN A 123 9.47 -14.68 3.90
N GLN A 124 8.87 -15.74 4.42
CA GLN A 124 7.73 -16.40 3.79
C GLN A 124 6.46 -15.99 4.53
N VAL A 125 5.58 -15.26 3.84
CA VAL A 125 4.29 -14.81 4.37
C VAL A 125 3.19 -15.08 3.37
N THR A 126 1.97 -15.19 3.87
CA THR A 126 0.75 -15.22 3.04
C THR A 126 -0.07 -14.00 3.37
N VAL A 127 -0.39 -13.19 2.36
CA VAL A 127 -1.27 -12.03 2.51
C VAL A 127 -2.72 -12.53 2.43
N PRO A 128 -3.53 -12.36 3.50
CA PRO A 128 -4.92 -12.78 3.50
C PRO A 128 -5.73 -12.10 2.38
N PHE A 129 -6.53 -12.88 1.69
CA PHE A 129 -7.41 -12.37 0.64
C PHE A 129 -8.83 -12.88 0.84
N ALA A 130 -9.79 -11.95 0.88
CA ALA A 130 -11.21 -12.22 0.91
C ALA A 130 -11.85 -11.73 -0.40
N PRO A 131 -12.36 -12.64 -1.26
CA PRO A 131 -13.06 -12.28 -2.50
C PRO A 131 -14.46 -11.74 -2.21
N GLY A 132 -15.05 -11.09 -3.22
CA GLY A 132 -16.46 -10.66 -3.17
C GLY A 132 -16.68 -9.17 -3.47
N ARG A 133 -15.62 -8.43 -3.82
CA ARG A 133 -15.77 -7.08 -4.37
C ARG A 133 -16.35 -7.15 -5.76
N THR A 134 -17.10 -6.11 -6.14
CA THR A 134 -17.71 -5.96 -7.46
C THR A 134 -17.12 -4.77 -8.20
N ASP A 135 -17.30 -4.71 -9.52
CA ASP A 135 -16.86 -3.57 -10.33
C ASP A 135 -18.02 -2.59 -10.53
N ALA A 136 -17.82 -1.32 -10.19
CA ALA A 136 -18.81 -0.27 -10.44
C ALA A 136 -18.74 0.24 -11.88
N THR A 137 -19.84 0.79 -12.38
CA THR A 137 -19.84 1.58 -13.62
C THR A 137 -19.61 3.07 -13.31
N GLN A 138 -19.42 3.89 -14.36
CA GLN A 138 -19.29 5.34 -14.18
C GLN A 138 -20.58 5.94 -13.62
N GLU A 139 -21.73 5.44 -14.05
CA GLU A 139 -23.07 5.88 -13.61
C GLU A 139 -23.32 5.54 -12.14
N GLN A 140 -22.70 4.48 -11.64
CA GLN A 140 -22.73 4.07 -10.23
C GLN A 140 -21.71 4.82 -9.36
N THR A 141 -21.00 5.80 -9.94
CA THR A 141 -19.99 6.59 -9.25
C THR A 141 -20.45 8.04 -9.18
N ASP A 142 -20.81 8.48 -7.97
CA ASP A 142 -21.12 9.89 -7.70
C ASP A 142 -19.82 10.71 -7.76
N VAL A 143 -19.57 11.32 -8.93
CA VAL A 143 -18.33 12.05 -9.22
C VAL A 143 -18.13 13.21 -8.24
N ALA A 144 -19.19 13.96 -7.91
CA ALA A 144 -19.11 15.08 -6.98
C ALA A 144 -18.75 14.62 -5.56
N SER A 145 -19.36 13.54 -5.11
CA SER A 145 -19.06 12.92 -3.80
C SER A 145 -17.63 12.35 -3.75
N PHE A 146 -17.13 11.81 -4.86
CA PHE A 146 -15.78 11.26 -4.94
C PHE A 146 -14.69 12.32 -5.14
N ALA A 147 -14.99 13.47 -5.71
CA ALA A 147 -14.02 14.55 -5.91
C ALA A 147 -13.37 15.00 -4.59
N VAL A 148 -14.13 15.03 -3.49
CA VAL A 148 -13.62 15.40 -2.15
C VAL A 148 -12.66 14.36 -1.53
N LEU A 149 -12.52 13.19 -2.14
CA LEU A 149 -11.57 12.15 -1.71
C LEU A 149 -10.19 12.35 -2.34
N GLU A 150 -10.02 13.31 -3.26
CA GLU A 150 -8.72 13.61 -3.84
C GLU A 150 -7.73 14.05 -2.76
N PRO A 151 -6.59 13.35 -2.62
CA PRO A 151 -5.64 13.68 -1.58
C PRO A 151 -4.95 15.02 -1.86
N ARG A 152 -5.00 15.96 -0.93
CA ARG A 152 -4.14 17.14 -0.90
C ARG A 152 -2.72 16.77 -0.47
N ALA A 153 -2.61 15.76 0.38
CA ALA A 153 -1.39 15.06 0.71
C ALA A 153 -1.68 13.58 0.93
N ASP A 154 -0.71 12.74 0.61
CA ASP A 154 -0.73 11.31 0.92
C ASP A 154 0.65 10.88 1.38
N GLY A 155 0.88 10.94 2.68
CA GLY A 155 2.16 10.57 3.29
C GLY A 155 2.57 9.12 3.01
N PHE A 156 1.61 8.21 2.81
CA PHE A 156 1.91 6.81 2.45
C PHE A 156 2.58 6.68 1.09
N ARG A 157 2.28 7.58 0.16
CA ARG A 157 2.90 7.67 -1.18
C ARG A 157 3.90 8.83 -1.31
N ASN A 158 4.26 9.49 -0.22
CA ASN A 158 5.13 10.66 -0.17
C ASN A 158 4.70 11.76 -1.14
N TYR A 159 3.40 12.00 -1.23
CA TYR A 159 2.78 13.00 -2.09
C TYR A 159 2.26 14.16 -1.25
N VAL A 160 2.52 15.37 -1.73
CA VAL A 160 1.96 16.60 -1.17
C VAL A 160 1.73 17.60 -2.31
N GLN A 161 0.61 18.32 -2.26
CA GLN A 161 0.38 19.44 -3.18
C GLN A 161 1.28 20.61 -2.79
N PRO A 162 1.78 21.39 -3.77
CA PRO A 162 2.62 22.56 -3.52
C PRO A 162 2.00 23.51 -2.49
N GLY A 163 2.83 23.98 -1.55
CA GLY A 163 2.42 24.87 -0.45
C GLY A 163 1.88 24.19 0.79
N LEU A 164 1.85 22.84 0.84
CA LEU A 164 1.41 22.07 2.01
C LEU A 164 2.56 21.26 2.65
N GLU A 165 3.80 21.46 2.22
CA GLU A 165 4.97 20.71 2.65
C GLU A 165 5.18 20.79 4.17
N SER A 166 4.91 21.96 4.77
CA SER A 166 5.03 22.16 6.22
C SER A 166 3.99 21.40 7.04
N ALA A 167 2.81 21.13 6.47
CA ALA A 167 1.71 20.40 7.10
C ALA A 167 1.71 18.89 6.74
N ALA A 168 2.67 18.42 5.97
CA ALA A 168 2.64 17.07 5.41
C ALA A 168 2.60 15.96 6.50
N ALA A 169 3.26 16.19 7.65
CA ALA A 169 3.26 15.23 8.76
C ALA A 169 1.90 15.18 9.47
N GLU A 170 1.24 16.33 9.70
CA GLU A 170 -0.11 16.38 10.26
C GLU A 170 -1.12 15.76 9.32
N LEU A 171 -1.02 16.04 8.01
CA LEU A 171 -1.88 15.45 6.99
C LEU A 171 -1.69 13.92 6.86
N LEU A 172 -0.51 13.38 7.18
CA LEU A 172 -0.32 11.94 7.32
C LEU A 172 -1.15 11.37 8.48
N ILE A 173 -1.16 12.06 9.63
CA ILE A 173 -1.94 11.61 10.80
C ILE A 173 -3.43 11.64 10.49
N ASP A 174 -3.93 12.71 9.86
CA ASP A 174 -5.32 12.79 9.42
C ASP A 174 -5.68 11.63 8.47
N LYS A 175 -4.79 11.34 7.52
CA LYS A 175 -4.99 10.22 6.60
C LYS A 175 -5.00 8.87 7.32
N ALA A 176 -4.10 8.66 8.27
CA ALA A 176 -4.06 7.44 9.08
C ALA A 176 -5.35 7.27 9.91
N GLN A 177 -5.87 8.36 10.50
CA GLN A 177 -7.15 8.35 11.23
C GLN A 177 -8.33 8.00 10.32
N LEU A 178 -8.39 8.58 9.11
CA LEU A 178 -9.42 8.23 8.13
C LEU A 178 -9.38 6.75 7.75
N LEU A 179 -8.18 6.16 7.70
CA LEU A 179 -7.96 4.72 7.49
C LEU A 179 -8.06 3.90 8.79
N THR A 180 -8.47 4.50 9.90
CA THR A 180 -8.59 3.84 11.22
C THR A 180 -7.30 3.15 11.68
N LEU A 181 -6.14 3.65 11.24
CA LEU A 181 -4.84 3.08 11.58
C LEU A 181 -4.36 3.57 12.94
N SER A 182 -3.81 2.66 13.73
CA SER A 182 -3.03 2.98 14.92
C SER A 182 -1.63 3.50 14.54
N ALA A 183 -0.91 4.11 15.50
CA ALA A 183 0.45 4.58 15.26
C ALA A 183 1.42 3.46 14.82
N PRO A 184 1.42 2.24 15.40
CA PRO A 184 2.21 1.13 14.86
C PRO A 184 1.86 0.74 13.43
N GLU A 185 0.56 0.64 13.09
CA GLU A 185 0.11 0.30 11.73
C GLU A 185 0.52 1.35 10.70
N MET A 186 0.38 2.65 11.05
CA MET A 186 0.86 3.75 10.22
C MET A 186 2.39 3.66 10.02
N THR A 187 3.14 3.39 11.10
CA THR A 187 4.60 3.30 11.08
C THR A 187 5.10 2.20 10.15
N VAL A 188 4.59 0.98 10.28
CA VAL A 188 5.02 -0.14 9.42
C VAL A 188 4.64 0.08 7.96
N LEU A 189 3.47 0.67 7.68
CA LEU A 189 3.05 0.98 6.31
C LEU A 189 3.99 2.01 5.67
N ILE A 190 4.34 3.07 6.37
CA ILE A 190 5.30 4.06 5.86
C ILE A 190 6.65 3.40 5.56
N GLY A 191 7.25 2.71 6.53
CA GLY A 191 8.56 2.09 6.34
C GLY A 191 8.57 1.08 5.20
N GLY A 192 7.54 0.22 5.11
CA GLY A 192 7.44 -0.78 4.05
C GLY A 192 7.20 -0.17 2.67
N LEU A 193 6.31 0.80 2.56
CA LEU A 193 6.06 1.47 1.29
C LEU A 193 7.28 2.23 0.76
N ARG A 194 8.11 2.79 1.66
CA ARG A 194 9.37 3.45 1.28
C ARG A 194 10.36 2.45 0.69
N VAL A 195 10.64 1.34 1.37
CA VAL A 195 11.58 0.33 0.86
C VAL A 195 11.04 -0.38 -0.39
N LEU A 196 9.73 -0.42 -0.57
CA LEU A 196 9.09 -0.92 -1.80
C LEU A 196 9.14 0.09 -2.95
N GLY A 197 9.60 1.32 -2.74
CA GLY A 197 9.63 2.37 -3.74
C GLY A 197 8.23 2.81 -4.18
N ALA A 198 7.26 2.84 -3.26
CA ALA A 198 5.85 3.13 -3.56
C ALA A 198 5.52 4.63 -3.59
N ASN A 199 6.50 5.51 -3.71
CA ASN A 199 6.31 6.96 -3.76
C ASN A 199 5.64 7.42 -5.05
N ALA A 200 4.82 8.45 -4.98
CA ALA A 200 4.27 9.12 -6.16
C ALA A 200 5.40 9.76 -6.99
N GLY A 201 5.24 9.79 -8.32
CA GLY A 201 6.24 10.36 -9.21
C GLY A 201 7.60 9.65 -9.21
N GLN A 202 7.71 8.45 -8.63
CA GLN A 202 8.98 7.71 -8.48
C GLN A 202 10.03 8.46 -7.65
N ALA A 203 9.61 9.39 -6.80
CA ALA A 203 10.50 10.12 -5.92
C ALA A 203 11.29 9.17 -5.01
N GLN A 204 12.57 9.48 -4.79
CA GLN A 204 13.47 8.67 -3.96
C GLN A 204 13.53 9.14 -2.50
N HIS A 205 12.73 10.15 -2.13
CA HIS A 205 12.71 10.66 -0.76
C HIS A 205 12.18 9.61 0.21
N GLY A 206 12.89 9.35 1.28
CA GLY A 206 12.53 8.34 2.27
C GLY A 206 12.84 6.89 1.87
N VAL A 207 13.36 6.64 0.66
CA VAL A 207 13.77 5.30 0.22
C VAL A 207 15.13 4.94 0.84
N PHE A 208 15.12 4.69 2.16
CA PHE A 208 16.34 4.42 2.94
C PHE A 208 16.76 2.95 2.85
N THR A 209 17.03 2.48 1.63
CA THR A 209 17.50 1.11 1.38
C THR A 209 18.36 1.04 0.13
N GLN A 210 19.32 0.12 0.12
CA GLN A 210 20.08 -0.24 -1.07
C GLN A 210 19.42 -1.36 -1.89
N ARG A 211 18.26 -1.87 -1.43
CA ARG A 211 17.52 -2.98 -2.03
C ARG A 211 16.06 -2.60 -2.29
N PRO A 212 15.77 -1.59 -3.13
CA PRO A 212 14.39 -1.18 -3.42
C PRO A 212 13.57 -2.37 -3.96
N GLY A 213 12.30 -2.46 -3.52
CA GLY A 213 11.42 -3.57 -3.87
C GLY A 213 11.51 -4.77 -2.93
N THR A 214 12.42 -4.76 -1.96
CA THR A 214 12.55 -5.78 -0.91
C THR A 214 11.85 -5.30 0.35
N LEU A 215 10.92 -6.09 0.90
CA LEU A 215 10.19 -5.72 2.13
C LEU A 215 11.07 -5.95 3.36
N SER A 216 12.00 -5.03 3.58
CA SER A 216 12.94 -5.05 4.70
C SER A 216 12.67 -3.92 5.69
N ASN A 217 13.21 -4.05 6.91
CA ASN A 217 13.17 -3.00 7.92
C ASN A 217 14.25 -1.91 7.73
N ASP A 218 14.91 -1.89 6.56
CA ASP A 218 16.00 -0.96 6.23
C ASP A 218 15.63 0.51 6.43
N PHE A 219 14.36 0.89 6.20
CA PHE A 219 13.88 2.25 6.45
C PHE A 219 14.18 2.71 7.87
N PHE A 220 13.84 1.89 8.86
CA PHE A 220 14.02 2.25 10.27
C PHE A 220 15.50 2.20 10.68
N VAL A 221 16.22 1.20 10.24
CA VAL A 221 17.67 1.05 10.49
C VAL A 221 18.43 2.28 9.98
N ASN A 222 18.16 2.70 8.75
CA ASN A 222 18.87 3.82 8.11
C ASN A 222 18.34 5.18 8.58
N LEU A 223 17.06 5.30 8.94
CA LEU A 223 16.52 6.52 9.57
C LEU A 223 17.21 6.86 10.88
N LEU A 224 17.48 5.83 11.70
CA LEU A 224 18.05 5.98 13.03
C LEU A 224 19.59 5.87 13.04
N ASP A 225 20.22 5.70 11.88
CA ASP A 225 21.67 5.61 11.75
C ASP A 225 22.36 6.92 12.21
N MET A 226 23.06 6.85 13.34
CA MET A 226 23.78 7.98 13.92
C MET A 226 24.94 8.49 13.07
N ALA A 227 25.40 7.72 12.08
CA ALA A 227 26.39 8.17 11.11
C ALA A 227 25.80 9.12 10.06
N THR A 228 24.47 9.27 10.01
CA THR A 228 23.81 10.20 9.10
C THR A 228 23.50 11.53 9.79
N LYS A 229 23.89 12.65 9.17
CA LYS A 229 23.55 14.01 9.57
C LYS A 229 22.48 14.57 8.63
N TRP A 230 21.33 14.93 9.16
CA TRP A 230 20.26 15.55 8.40
C TRP A 230 20.39 17.08 8.36
N GLN A 231 20.12 17.68 7.22
CA GLN A 231 20.10 19.12 7.00
C GLN A 231 19.07 19.51 5.95
N LYS A 232 18.67 20.79 5.89
CA LYS A 232 17.77 21.28 4.85
C LYS A 232 18.48 21.27 3.51
N SER A 233 17.76 20.85 2.48
CA SER A 233 18.17 20.95 1.07
C SER A 233 17.89 22.38 0.53
N ALA A 234 18.41 22.69 -0.65
CA ALA A 234 18.01 23.87 -1.41
C ALA A 234 16.59 23.76 -1.98
N THR A 235 16.02 22.57 -2.03
CA THR A 235 14.64 22.32 -2.48
C THR A 235 13.69 22.35 -1.29
N ASP A 236 12.63 23.15 -1.38
CA ASP A 236 11.61 23.22 -0.32
C ASP A 236 10.98 21.85 -0.05
N GLY A 237 10.76 21.55 1.23
CA GLY A 237 10.18 20.30 1.68
C GLY A 237 11.12 19.10 1.64
N VAL A 238 12.35 19.25 1.14
CA VAL A 238 13.35 18.19 1.07
C VAL A 238 14.44 18.38 2.11
N LEU A 239 14.85 17.27 2.73
CA LEU A 239 15.98 17.19 3.65
C LEU A 239 17.02 16.22 3.07
N GLU A 240 18.29 16.50 3.34
CA GLU A 240 19.44 15.71 2.90
C GLU A 240 20.12 15.04 4.08
N GLY A 241 20.34 13.74 3.98
CA GLY A 241 21.11 12.95 4.93
C GLY A 241 22.51 12.71 4.41
N HIS A 242 23.49 13.31 5.07
CA HIS A 242 24.91 13.20 4.74
C HIS A 242 25.65 12.29 5.69
N ASP A 243 26.57 11.51 5.18
CA ASP A 243 27.50 10.74 6.02
C ASP A 243 28.38 11.68 6.84
N ARG A 244 28.45 11.47 8.15
CA ARG A 244 29.18 12.37 9.08
C ARG A 244 30.67 12.41 8.85
N ALA A 245 31.25 11.31 8.42
CA ALA A 245 32.70 11.21 8.23
C ALA A 245 33.17 11.78 6.90
N SER A 246 32.46 11.45 5.83
CA SER A 246 32.85 11.84 4.46
C SER A 246 32.15 13.10 3.96
N GLY A 247 31.03 13.49 4.55
CA GLY A 247 30.15 14.54 4.03
C GLY A 247 29.34 14.14 2.78
N ALA A 248 29.45 12.91 2.32
CA ALA A 248 28.76 12.45 1.11
C ALA A 248 27.24 12.34 1.34
N LEU A 249 26.45 12.73 0.35
CA LEU A 249 24.99 12.55 0.37
C LEU A 249 24.66 11.05 0.35
N LYS A 250 23.91 10.58 1.35
CA LYS A 250 23.42 9.20 1.45
C LYS A 250 21.95 9.08 1.06
N TRP A 251 21.11 9.98 1.61
CA TRP A 251 19.67 9.89 1.50
C TRP A 251 19.04 11.27 1.29
N THR A 252 17.85 11.27 0.72
CA THR A 252 16.95 12.42 0.75
C THR A 252 15.64 12.03 1.43
N ALA A 253 14.98 12.98 2.09
CA ALA A 253 13.78 12.75 2.87
C ALA A 253 12.82 13.93 2.77
N THR A 254 11.56 13.68 3.17
CA THR A 254 10.59 14.73 3.48
C THR A 254 10.37 14.81 4.99
N THR A 255 9.60 15.79 5.45
CA THR A 255 9.18 15.89 6.86
C THR A 255 8.38 14.66 7.30
N VAL A 256 7.61 14.05 6.38
CA VAL A 256 6.88 12.80 6.63
C VAL A 256 7.80 11.65 6.99
N ASP A 257 8.97 11.57 6.37
CA ASP A 257 9.93 10.49 6.64
C ASP A 257 10.64 10.72 7.98
N LEU A 258 11.08 11.96 8.24
CA LEU A 258 11.88 12.27 9.41
C LEU A 258 11.08 12.37 10.70
N VAL A 259 9.76 12.57 10.66
CA VAL A 259 8.92 12.58 11.87
C VAL A 259 9.03 11.27 12.66
N PHE A 260 9.27 10.14 11.97
CA PHE A 260 9.48 8.83 12.61
C PHE A 260 10.81 8.73 13.37
N GLY A 261 11.74 9.65 13.15
CA GLY A 261 12.99 9.75 13.92
C GLY A 261 12.98 10.89 14.94
N SER A 262 12.05 11.85 14.86
CA SER A 262 12.04 13.07 15.66
C SER A 262 10.87 13.19 16.66
N ASN A 263 9.69 12.63 16.35
CA ASN A 263 8.60 12.56 17.30
C ASN A 263 8.84 11.40 18.29
N SER A 264 8.72 11.64 19.59
CA SER A 264 9.11 10.68 20.64
C SER A 264 8.35 9.35 20.54
N GLN A 265 7.04 9.38 20.27
CA GLN A 265 6.22 8.18 20.15
C GLN A 265 6.56 7.39 18.89
N LEU A 266 6.64 8.07 17.75
CA LEU A 266 6.94 7.43 16.46
C LEU A 266 8.38 6.91 16.42
N ARG A 267 9.32 7.63 17.07
CA ARG A 267 10.69 7.18 17.22
C ARG A 267 10.80 5.90 18.05
N ALA A 268 10.07 5.79 19.15
CA ALA A 268 10.05 4.57 19.95
C ALA A 268 9.56 3.35 19.13
N LEU A 269 8.55 3.55 18.26
CA LEU A 269 8.11 2.51 17.33
C LEU A 269 9.17 2.20 16.28
N ALA A 270 9.82 3.22 15.71
CA ALA A 270 10.89 3.04 14.74
C ALA A 270 12.08 2.27 15.34
N GLU A 271 12.44 2.52 16.60
CA GLU A 271 13.49 1.80 17.33
C GLU A 271 13.19 0.31 17.48
N VAL A 272 11.92 -0.06 17.76
CA VAL A 272 11.49 -1.46 17.80
C VAL A 272 11.73 -2.14 16.46
N TYR A 273 11.35 -1.49 15.36
CA TYR A 273 11.52 -2.08 14.02
C TYR A 273 12.96 -1.99 13.49
N ALA A 274 13.81 -1.15 14.05
CA ALA A 274 15.22 -1.05 13.69
C ALA A 274 16.11 -2.12 14.36
N CYS A 275 15.58 -2.87 15.34
CA CYS A 275 16.34 -3.94 16.00
C CYS A 275 16.77 -5.02 14.98
N SER A 276 17.91 -5.65 15.23
CA SER A 276 18.52 -6.64 14.33
C SER A 276 17.68 -7.91 14.11
N ASP A 277 16.81 -8.23 15.07
CA ASP A 277 15.89 -9.36 15.05
C ASP A 277 14.46 -8.99 14.64
N ALA A 278 14.19 -7.71 14.33
CA ALA A 278 12.85 -7.20 14.09
C ALA A 278 12.30 -7.51 12.69
N GLN A 279 13.12 -7.98 11.74
CA GLN A 279 12.69 -8.22 10.35
C GLN A 279 11.43 -9.09 10.23
N PRO A 280 11.29 -10.24 10.92
CA PRO A 280 10.07 -11.05 10.85
C PRO A 280 8.84 -10.32 11.43
N LYS A 281 9.01 -9.64 12.57
CA LYS A 281 7.95 -8.85 13.20
C LYS A 281 7.49 -7.74 12.26
N PHE A 282 8.41 -6.97 11.69
CA PHE A 282 8.11 -5.89 10.76
C PHE A 282 7.27 -6.40 9.57
N VAL A 283 7.69 -7.50 8.93
CA VAL A 283 6.97 -8.05 7.76
C VAL A 283 5.56 -8.51 8.14
N ASN A 284 5.40 -9.20 9.27
CA ASN A 284 4.08 -9.66 9.73
C ASN A 284 3.16 -8.48 10.07
N ASP A 285 3.66 -7.46 10.77
CA ASP A 285 2.88 -6.27 11.14
C ASP A 285 2.52 -5.46 9.89
N PHE A 286 3.43 -5.36 8.90
CA PHE A 286 3.15 -4.73 7.61
C PHE A 286 2.02 -5.46 6.87
N VAL A 287 2.07 -6.80 6.78
CA VAL A 287 1.04 -7.61 6.14
C VAL A 287 -0.31 -7.43 6.82
N ALA A 288 -0.34 -7.38 8.15
CA ALA A 288 -1.56 -7.16 8.91
C ALA A 288 -2.15 -5.77 8.63
N ALA A 289 -1.34 -4.72 8.70
CA ALA A 289 -1.78 -3.34 8.41
C ALA A 289 -2.20 -3.17 6.95
N TRP A 290 -1.48 -3.75 6.00
CA TRP A 290 -1.85 -3.79 4.59
C TRP A 290 -3.22 -4.46 4.38
N SER A 291 -3.41 -5.64 4.94
CA SER A 291 -4.67 -6.40 4.83
C SER A 291 -5.83 -5.63 5.44
N LYS A 292 -5.62 -4.94 6.56
CA LYS A 292 -6.62 -4.05 7.16
C LYS A 292 -7.04 -2.96 6.17
N VAL A 293 -6.10 -2.22 5.57
CA VAL A 293 -6.43 -1.16 4.60
C VAL A 293 -7.18 -1.71 3.40
N MET A 294 -6.78 -2.88 2.88
CA MET A 294 -7.45 -3.50 1.72
C MET A 294 -8.89 -3.93 2.01
N ASN A 295 -9.27 -4.10 3.28
CA ASN A 295 -10.60 -4.59 3.68
C ASN A 295 -11.47 -3.55 4.39
N LEU A 296 -11.04 -2.28 4.51
CA LEU A 296 -11.81 -1.26 5.25
C LEU A 296 -13.22 -1.03 4.71
N ASP A 297 -13.45 -1.23 3.43
CA ASP A 297 -14.74 -1.09 2.77
C ASP A 297 -15.54 -2.40 2.66
N ARG A 298 -15.09 -3.47 3.34
CA ARG A 298 -15.72 -4.79 3.33
C ARG A 298 -16.59 -4.98 4.57
N PHE A 299 -17.79 -4.41 4.53
CA PHE A 299 -18.78 -4.51 5.61
C PHE A 299 -19.48 -5.88 5.70
N ASP A 300 -19.19 -6.75 4.74
CA ASP A 300 -19.68 -8.13 4.67
C ASP A 300 -18.75 -9.16 5.34
N LEU A 301 -17.59 -8.73 5.87
CA LEU A 301 -16.61 -9.59 6.53
C LEU A 301 -16.68 -9.53 8.07
N ALA A 302 -17.69 -8.87 8.63
CA ALA A 302 -17.88 -8.70 10.08
C ALA A 302 -18.31 -9.99 10.79
#